data_5cd93523b343639d6077a543269f230f
#
_entry.id   5cd93523b343639d6077a543269f230f
#
_cell.length_a   1.000
_cell.length_b   1.000
_cell.length_c   1.000
_cell.angle_alpha   90.00
_cell.angle_beta   90.00
_cell.angle_gamma   90.00
#
_symmetry.space_group_name_H-M   'P 1'
#
loop_
_entity.id
_entity.type
_entity.pdbx_description
1 polymer ?
#
loop_
_entity_poly.entity_id
_entity_poly.type
_entity_poly.pdbx_seq_one_letter_code
_entity_poly.pdbx_strand_id
1 'polypeptide(L)'
;GSLAGSARPKMYIRFEPLVIKHAGIESTLIHAGRSSQDIHSTFHRTVLREQLLRFMQLALAARQSLLTKIRENFEVIVPNYTNGVAAQPNALAHQWLGHVQSFERDFRALAFAWQELNFSPMGSCVLNGTGWPLNRKRMAQLLGFDGVLLNAYDAGQIATEDAFLSVSQVLVAPMLHLGHFLQDIMTQYAQSRPWILVSSTYASSAMPQKRNPGSLIDIRRDASQVLSETQSEVWRLHNLMPGMYDGKDLAITGELFEDACQVMDAFGKVLALLKIDASRALEELNSDWTASQELADILMRRFAIPFRIGHRFASSLVSFARTNQFTPKNIRYEDVCTLWYELAAKEQAEEPGLAAAFPLSKDAFFAALDPLHIVSERQTEGGPQLTERQRLLDQATTQYEADCEWVKTTQDKLQQRENDLEQIFCSLILSAS
;
A
#
# COMPACT_ATOMS: atom_id res chain seq x y z
N GLY A 1 7.69 32.01 27.40
CA GLY A 1 7.72 31.80 28.84
C GLY A 1 7.07 30.50 29.22
N SER A 2 7.82 29.59 29.86
CA SER A 2 7.32 28.28 30.28
C SER A 2 6.21 28.44 31.30
N LEU A 3 4.99 28.04 30.98
CA LEU A 3 3.96 27.70 31.96
C LEU A 3 4.32 26.33 32.58
N ALA A 4 5.48 26.27 33.24
CA ALA A 4 5.91 25.07 33.94
C ALA A 4 4.89 24.70 35.00
N GLY A 5 4.25 23.55 34.88
CA GLY A 5 3.35 22.98 35.90
C GLY A 5 1.86 23.22 35.72
N SER A 6 1.38 23.99 34.73
CA SER A 6 -0.05 24.13 34.46
C SER A 6 -0.49 23.36 33.21
N ALA A 7 -1.63 22.68 33.27
CA ALA A 7 -2.22 22.05 32.10
C ALA A 7 -2.46 23.13 31.02
N ARG A 8 -1.96 22.86 29.79
CA ARG A 8 -2.18 23.75 28.64
C ARG A 8 -3.69 23.89 28.38
N PRO A 9 -4.22 25.12 28.19
CA PRO A 9 -5.62 25.26 27.81
C PRO A 9 -5.88 24.56 26.46
N LYS A 10 -6.84 23.65 26.44
CA LYS A 10 -7.23 22.94 25.21
C LYS A 10 -8.14 23.74 24.28
N MET A 11 -8.72 24.85 24.76
CA MET A 11 -9.66 25.66 23.99
C MET A 11 -9.26 27.14 24.06
N TYR A 12 -9.48 27.89 22.97
CA TYR A 12 -9.16 29.31 22.85
C TYR A 12 -9.73 30.14 24.02
N ILE A 13 -10.99 29.91 24.40
CA ILE A 13 -11.66 30.61 25.48
C ILE A 13 -10.93 30.51 26.84
N ARG A 14 -10.14 29.46 27.04
CA ARG A 14 -9.31 29.33 28.25
C ARG A 14 -7.92 29.95 28.08
N PHE A 15 -7.49 30.18 26.85
CA PHE A 15 -6.22 30.80 26.52
C PHE A 15 -6.32 32.34 26.56
N GLU A 16 -7.42 32.91 26.06
CA GLU A 16 -7.62 34.35 25.95
C GLU A 16 -7.43 35.10 27.29
N PRO A 17 -7.96 34.64 28.45
CA PRO A 17 -7.70 35.29 29.72
C PRO A 17 -6.21 35.38 30.09
N LEU A 18 -5.40 34.45 29.66
CA LEU A 18 -3.95 34.47 29.88
C LEU A 18 -3.29 35.56 29.02
N VAL A 19 -3.74 35.69 27.76
CA VAL A 19 -3.28 36.78 26.88
C VAL A 19 -3.63 38.14 27.42
N ILE A 20 -4.89 38.34 27.85
CA ILE A 20 -5.36 39.60 28.48
C ILE A 20 -4.53 39.92 29.71
N LYS A 21 -4.26 38.94 30.56
CA LYS A 21 -3.46 39.13 31.79
C LYS A 21 -2.05 39.65 31.50
N HIS A 22 -1.44 39.22 30.38
CA HIS A 22 -0.06 39.58 30.08
C HIS A 22 0.09 40.74 29.09
N ALA A 23 -0.89 40.96 28.21
CA ALA A 23 -0.82 41.95 27.14
C ALA A 23 -1.91 43.01 27.16
N GLY A 24 -2.79 43.02 28.20
CA GLY A 24 -3.89 43.98 28.31
C GLY A 24 -5.12 43.60 27.50
N ILE A 25 -6.23 44.34 27.71
CA ILE A 25 -7.54 44.09 27.12
C ILE A 25 -7.53 44.30 25.60
N GLU A 26 -6.70 45.19 25.11
CA GLU A 26 -6.53 45.47 23.67
C GLU A 26 -6.07 44.23 22.87
N SER A 27 -5.44 43.27 23.55
CA SER A 27 -5.05 42.02 22.95
C SER A 27 -6.23 41.20 22.39
N THR A 28 -7.47 41.48 22.84
CA THR A 28 -8.70 40.89 22.31
C THR A 28 -8.97 41.27 20.86
N LEU A 29 -8.31 42.31 20.30
CA LEU A 29 -8.33 42.63 18.88
C LEU A 29 -7.78 41.48 18.01
N ILE A 30 -6.91 40.64 18.56
CA ILE A 30 -6.43 39.43 17.88
C ILE A 30 -7.60 38.48 17.52
N HIS A 31 -8.68 38.52 18.31
CA HIS A 31 -9.88 37.73 18.11
C HIS A 31 -10.92 38.39 17.19
N ALA A 32 -10.75 39.69 16.86
CA ALA A 32 -11.74 40.44 16.11
C ALA A 32 -12.09 39.73 14.78
N GLY A 33 -13.39 39.54 14.51
CA GLY A 33 -13.91 38.88 13.29
C GLY A 33 -13.60 37.39 13.20
N ARG A 34 -13.20 36.71 14.26
CA ARG A 34 -12.95 35.28 14.33
C ARG A 34 -13.73 34.65 15.49
N SER A 35 -13.97 33.37 15.38
CA SER A 35 -14.55 32.55 16.45
C SER A 35 -13.54 31.46 16.88
N SER A 36 -13.69 30.95 18.10
CA SER A 36 -12.94 29.76 18.53
C SER A 36 -13.13 28.60 17.55
N GLN A 37 -14.27 28.50 16.90
CA GLN A 37 -14.59 27.40 15.96
C GLN A 37 -13.71 27.43 14.68
N ASP A 38 -13.60 28.59 14.01
CA ASP A 38 -12.77 28.68 12.80
C ASP A 38 -11.26 28.68 13.14
N ILE A 39 -10.87 29.14 14.32
CA ILE A 39 -9.50 28.99 14.83
C ILE A 39 -9.16 27.51 15.03
N HIS A 40 -10.04 26.76 15.72
CA HIS A 40 -9.83 25.31 15.94
C HIS A 40 -9.83 24.54 14.64
N SER A 41 -10.79 24.80 13.74
CA SER A 41 -10.87 24.14 12.44
C SER A 41 -9.59 24.36 11.59
N THR A 42 -9.01 25.56 11.66
CA THR A 42 -7.75 25.88 11.00
C THR A 42 -6.59 25.10 11.64
N PHE A 43 -6.51 25.11 12.98
CA PHE A 43 -5.50 24.37 13.73
C PHE A 43 -5.58 22.87 13.46
N HIS A 44 -6.77 22.29 13.45
CA HIS A 44 -6.96 20.88 13.13
C HIS A 44 -6.39 20.55 11.75
N ARG A 45 -6.67 21.35 10.72
CA ARG A 45 -6.13 21.14 9.37
C ARG A 45 -4.61 21.24 9.32
N THR A 46 -3.99 22.13 10.11
CA THR A 46 -2.51 22.19 10.18
C THR A 46 -1.93 20.91 10.77
N VAL A 47 -2.50 20.41 11.88
CA VAL A 47 -2.03 19.15 12.50
C VAL A 47 -2.28 17.95 11.61
N LEU A 48 -3.47 17.84 11.01
CA LEU A 48 -3.81 16.71 10.13
C LEU A 48 -2.90 16.66 8.86
N ARG A 49 -2.51 17.85 8.31
CA ARG A 49 -1.52 17.92 7.22
C ARG A 49 -0.18 17.29 7.60
N GLU A 50 0.32 17.61 8.80
CA GLU A 50 1.60 17.10 9.31
C GLU A 50 1.54 15.59 9.55
N GLN A 51 0.46 15.12 10.17
CA GLN A 51 0.25 13.69 10.42
C GLN A 51 0.17 12.90 9.10
N LEU A 52 -0.56 13.41 8.13
CA LEU A 52 -0.67 12.77 6.82
C LEU A 52 0.69 12.72 6.08
N LEU A 53 1.47 13.81 6.12
CA LEU A 53 2.82 13.82 5.55
C LEU A 53 3.76 12.83 6.27
N ARG A 54 3.68 12.72 7.59
CA ARG A 54 4.44 11.72 8.35
C ARG A 54 4.10 10.29 7.91
N PHE A 55 2.81 9.99 7.75
CA PHE A 55 2.37 8.69 7.24
C PHE A 55 2.89 8.43 5.83
N MET A 56 2.80 9.42 4.93
CA MET A 56 3.30 9.32 3.55
C MET A 56 4.81 9.04 3.51
N GLN A 57 5.60 9.65 4.39
CA GLN A 57 7.04 9.37 4.50
C GLN A 57 7.33 7.92 4.89
N LEU A 58 6.58 7.38 5.86
CA LEU A 58 6.72 5.98 6.27
C LEU A 58 6.28 5.01 5.17
N ALA A 59 5.22 5.35 4.43
CA ALA A 59 4.78 4.59 3.28
C ALA A 59 5.84 4.57 2.15
N LEU A 60 6.50 5.70 1.90
CA LEU A 60 7.64 5.77 0.96
C LEU A 60 8.84 4.96 1.46
N ALA A 61 9.16 4.99 2.75
CA ALA A 61 10.24 4.18 3.32
C ALA A 61 9.95 2.67 3.19
N ALA A 62 8.72 2.25 3.43
CA ALA A 62 8.30 0.86 3.21
C ALA A 62 8.40 0.46 1.73
N ARG A 63 7.94 1.33 0.82
CA ARG A 63 8.06 1.13 -0.64
C ARG A 63 9.52 1.05 -1.09
N GLN A 64 10.43 1.86 -0.52
CA GLN A 64 11.87 1.77 -0.77
C GLN A 64 12.43 0.42 -0.35
N SER A 65 12.04 -0.08 0.82
CA SER A 65 12.45 -1.40 1.30
C SER A 65 12.00 -2.50 0.34
N LEU A 66 10.77 -2.43 -0.17
CA LEU A 66 10.23 -3.38 -1.14
C LEU A 66 10.98 -3.30 -2.49
N LEU A 67 11.22 -2.09 -3.04
CA LEU A 67 11.99 -1.90 -4.26
C LEU A 67 13.43 -2.43 -4.14
N THR A 68 14.04 -2.27 -2.98
CA THR A 68 15.36 -2.84 -2.69
C THR A 68 15.32 -4.37 -2.72
N LYS A 69 14.33 -4.97 -2.08
CA LYS A 69 14.13 -6.44 -2.09
C LYS A 69 13.84 -6.99 -3.49
N ILE A 70 13.11 -6.25 -4.30
CA ILE A 70 12.85 -6.61 -5.71
C ILE A 70 14.18 -6.65 -6.49
N ARG A 71 15.05 -5.64 -6.34
CA ARG A 71 16.36 -5.61 -7.00
C ARG A 71 17.27 -6.73 -6.54
N GLU A 72 17.33 -7.00 -5.24
CA GLU A 72 18.12 -8.09 -4.67
C GLU A 72 17.70 -9.47 -5.18
N ASN A 73 16.44 -9.65 -5.55
CA ASN A 73 15.85 -10.94 -5.93
C ASN A 73 15.24 -10.92 -7.35
N PHE A 74 15.78 -10.08 -8.23
CA PHE A 74 15.19 -9.78 -9.54
C PHE A 74 15.04 -11.01 -10.45
N GLU A 75 15.99 -11.94 -10.40
CA GLU A 75 16.02 -13.16 -11.22
C GLU A 75 15.31 -14.36 -10.59
N VAL A 76 14.83 -14.23 -9.35
CA VAL A 76 14.25 -15.37 -8.62
C VAL A 76 12.91 -15.76 -9.20
N ILE A 77 12.77 -17.03 -9.57
CA ILE A 77 11.54 -17.65 -10.05
C ILE A 77 10.87 -18.41 -8.91
N VAL A 78 9.59 -18.18 -8.75
CA VAL A 78 8.78 -18.64 -7.62
C VAL A 78 7.43 -19.20 -8.07
N PRO A 79 6.80 -20.07 -7.27
CA PRO A 79 5.40 -20.42 -7.53
C PRO A 79 4.47 -19.24 -7.16
N ASN A 80 3.51 -18.94 -8.03
CA ASN A 80 2.31 -18.22 -7.64
C ASN A 80 1.33 -19.15 -6.96
N TYR A 81 0.62 -18.63 -5.95
CA TYR A 81 -0.44 -19.38 -5.28
C TYR A 81 -1.80 -18.79 -5.62
N THR A 82 -2.75 -19.68 -5.92
CA THR A 82 -4.17 -19.32 -6.04
C THR A 82 -4.97 -20.19 -5.08
N ASN A 83 -5.83 -19.58 -4.29
CA ASN A 83 -6.58 -20.26 -3.23
C ASN A 83 -5.68 -21.07 -2.26
N GLY A 84 -4.46 -20.60 -2.02
CA GLY A 84 -3.49 -21.27 -1.17
C GLY A 84 -2.74 -22.46 -1.80
N VAL A 85 -2.95 -22.72 -3.11
CA VAL A 85 -2.33 -23.83 -3.85
C VAL A 85 -1.36 -23.28 -4.89
N ALA A 86 -0.17 -23.89 -5.00
CA ALA A 86 0.80 -23.55 -6.02
C ALA A 86 0.20 -23.73 -7.42
N ALA A 87 0.22 -22.68 -8.25
CA ALA A 87 -0.47 -22.64 -9.55
C ALA A 87 0.50 -22.64 -10.72
N GLN A 88 1.27 -21.58 -10.90
CA GLN A 88 2.15 -21.38 -12.06
C GLN A 88 3.50 -20.78 -11.66
N PRO A 89 4.57 -21.02 -12.46
CA PRO A 89 5.82 -20.29 -12.31
C PRO A 89 5.65 -18.80 -12.59
N ASN A 90 6.28 -17.97 -11.76
CA ASN A 90 6.34 -16.52 -11.92
C ASN A 90 7.72 -16.00 -11.49
N ALA A 91 8.04 -14.76 -11.81
CA ALA A 91 9.18 -14.07 -11.23
C ALA A 91 8.75 -13.34 -9.95
N LEU A 92 9.53 -13.47 -8.87
CA LEU A 92 9.26 -12.77 -7.60
C LEU A 92 9.19 -11.25 -7.80
N ALA A 93 10.11 -10.71 -8.61
CA ALA A 93 10.12 -9.29 -8.96
C ALA A 93 8.80 -8.85 -9.62
N HIS A 94 8.25 -9.64 -10.53
CA HIS A 94 6.96 -9.34 -11.17
C HIS A 94 5.82 -9.33 -10.16
N GLN A 95 5.73 -10.32 -9.29
CA GLN A 95 4.72 -10.40 -8.25
C GLN A 95 4.78 -9.19 -7.31
N TRP A 96 5.97 -8.84 -6.83
CA TRP A 96 6.14 -7.73 -5.89
C TRP A 96 6.01 -6.35 -6.54
N LEU A 97 6.33 -6.20 -7.83
CA LEU A 97 6.03 -4.97 -8.58
C LEU A 97 4.52 -4.71 -8.67
N GLY A 98 3.69 -5.75 -8.70
CA GLY A 98 2.24 -5.59 -8.58
C GLY A 98 1.81 -4.94 -7.27
N HIS A 99 2.44 -5.30 -6.15
CA HIS A 99 2.22 -4.64 -4.86
C HIS A 99 2.77 -3.21 -4.83
N VAL A 100 3.92 -2.95 -5.45
CA VAL A 100 4.44 -1.57 -5.59
C VAL A 100 3.41 -0.69 -6.30
N GLN A 101 2.79 -1.18 -7.38
CA GLN A 101 1.74 -0.43 -8.09
C GLN A 101 0.51 -0.15 -7.22
N SER A 102 0.16 -1.04 -6.28
CA SER A 102 -0.92 -0.74 -5.32
C SER A 102 -0.54 0.41 -4.39
N PHE A 103 0.68 0.41 -3.85
CA PHE A 103 1.19 1.50 -3.00
C PHE A 103 1.35 2.83 -3.75
N GLU A 104 1.58 2.80 -5.07
CA GLU A 104 1.54 4.01 -5.91
C GLU A 104 0.12 4.59 -6.01
N ARG A 105 -0.89 3.73 -6.12
CA ARG A 105 -2.29 4.19 -6.09
C ARG A 105 -2.65 4.80 -4.73
N ASP A 106 -2.17 4.17 -3.64
CA ASP A 106 -2.36 4.70 -2.29
C ASP A 106 -1.71 6.07 -2.14
N PHE A 107 -0.48 6.24 -2.61
CA PHE A 107 0.21 7.52 -2.54
C PHE A 107 -0.54 8.63 -3.27
N ARG A 108 -1.08 8.36 -4.47
CA ARG A 108 -1.90 9.33 -5.20
C ARG A 108 -3.15 9.75 -4.43
N ALA A 109 -3.81 8.80 -3.78
CA ALA A 109 -4.98 9.09 -2.94
C ALA A 109 -4.61 9.93 -1.71
N LEU A 110 -3.50 9.60 -1.04
CA LEU A 110 -2.95 10.36 0.08
C LEU A 110 -2.59 11.80 -0.32
N ALA A 111 -1.92 11.97 -1.45
CA ALA A 111 -1.55 13.28 -1.98
C ALA A 111 -2.78 14.13 -2.33
N PHE A 112 -3.82 13.51 -2.92
CA PHE A 112 -5.09 14.19 -3.18
C PHE A 112 -5.78 14.62 -1.88
N ALA A 113 -5.87 13.73 -0.88
CA ALA A 113 -6.45 14.07 0.43
C ALA A 113 -5.69 15.22 1.11
N TRP A 114 -4.37 15.24 0.98
CA TRP A 114 -3.54 16.33 1.49
C TRP A 114 -3.84 17.66 0.79
N GLN A 115 -4.00 17.65 -0.52
CA GLN A 115 -4.35 18.86 -1.30
C GLN A 115 -5.70 19.42 -0.89
N GLU A 116 -6.73 18.58 -0.74
CA GLU A 116 -8.06 18.99 -0.27
C GLU A 116 -8.05 19.50 1.18
N LEU A 117 -7.19 18.95 2.01
CA LEU A 117 -6.98 19.42 3.36
C LEU A 117 -6.34 20.81 3.42
N ASN A 118 -5.57 21.19 2.40
CA ASN A 118 -4.73 22.39 2.40
C ASN A 118 -5.47 23.68 2.01
N PHE A 119 -6.74 23.82 2.44
CA PHE A 119 -7.54 25.04 2.34
C PHE A 119 -7.96 25.56 3.71
N SER A 120 -7.81 26.89 3.93
CA SER A 120 -8.03 27.51 5.24
C SER A 120 -9.49 27.88 5.48
N PRO A 121 -10.09 27.47 6.62
CA PRO A 121 -11.39 27.96 7.08
C PRO A 121 -11.31 29.30 7.85
N MET A 122 -10.10 29.79 8.18
CA MET A 122 -9.89 30.95 9.04
C MET A 122 -10.66 32.18 8.57
N GLY A 123 -11.31 32.87 9.53
CA GLY A 123 -12.09 34.07 9.27
C GLY A 123 -13.49 33.81 8.72
N SER A 124 -14.01 32.58 8.81
CA SER A 124 -15.41 32.25 8.53
C SER A 124 -16.36 32.73 9.65
N CYS A 125 -15.83 33.06 10.81
CA CYS A 125 -16.56 33.49 11.99
C CYS A 125 -17.75 32.56 12.30
N VAL A 126 -17.46 31.29 12.49
CA VAL A 126 -18.32 30.12 12.58
C VAL A 126 -18.98 29.80 11.25
N LEU A 127 -20.07 30.46 10.85
CA LEU A 127 -20.92 30.07 9.72
C LEU A 127 -21.30 31.23 8.80
N ASN A 128 -21.22 32.48 9.28
CA ASN A 128 -21.89 33.65 8.66
C ASN A 128 -20.91 34.71 8.15
N GLY A 129 -19.60 34.50 8.30
CA GLY A 129 -18.65 35.58 8.09
C GLY A 129 -18.73 36.65 9.15
N THR A 130 -18.15 37.82 8.91
CA THR A 130 -18.03 38.91 9.85
C THR A 130 -18.11 40.25 9.18
N GLY A 131 -18.53 41.32 9.93
CA GLY A 131 -18.45 42.71 9.47
C GLY A 131 -17.03 43.31 9.52
N TRP A 132 -16.05 42.59 10.04
CA TRP A 132 -14.66 43.03 10.03
C TRP A 132 -14.02 42.77 8.64
N PRO A 133 -13.20 43.72 8.13
CA PRO A 133 -12.55 43.59 6.84
C PRO A 133 -11.33 42.65 6.90
N LEU A 134 -11.56 41.37 7.22
CA LEU A 134 -10.50 40.37 7.32
C LEU A 134 -9.94 39.99 5.96
N ASN A 135 -8.63 39.95 5.84
CA ASN A 135 -7.96 39.41 4.66
C ASN A 135 -7.72 37.90 4.81
N ARG A 136 -8.76 37.10 4.55
CA ARG A 136 -8.71 35.63 4.66
C ARG A 136 -7.62 35.01 3.77
N LYS A 137 -7.38 35.55 2.56
CA LYS A 137 -6.33 35.07 1.64
C LYS A 137 -4.94 35.27 2.25
N ARG A 138 -4.70 36.46 2.86
CA ARG A 138 -3.42 36.74 3.53
C ARG A 138 -3.18 35.81 4.73
N MET A 139 -4.22 35.54 5.52
CA MET A 139 -4.13 34.60 6.64
C MET A 139 -3.82 33.19 6.13
N ALA A 140 -4.48 32.73 5.08
CA ALA A 140 -4.21 31.42 4.47
C ALA A 140 -2.75 31.30 3.99
N GLN A 141 -2.24 32.32 3.29
CA GLN A 141 -0.85 32.38 2.82
C GLN A 141 0.15 32.30 3.97
N LEU A 142 -0.06 33.05 5.06
CA LEU A 142 0.82 33.08 6.22
C LEU A 142 0.85 31.72 6.96
N LEU A 143 -0.26 31.00 6.94
CA LEU A 143 -0.40 29.67 7.55
C LEU A 143 -0.02 28.51 6.62
N GLY A 144 0.48 28.80 5.40
CA GLY A 144 0.94 27.82 4.44
C GLY A 144 -0.17 27.05 3.73
N PHE A 145 -1.41 27.57 3.73
CA PHE A 145 -2.50 27.03 2.94
C PHE A 145 -2.43 27.52 1.47
N ASP A 146 -2.92 26.71 0.54
CA ASP A 146 -2.97 27.05 -0.89
C ASP A 146 -4.11 28.01 -1.22
N GLY A 147 -5.14 28.08 -0.35
CA GLY A 147 -6.28 28.94 -0.55
C GLY A 147 -7.20 28.99 0.67
N VAL A 148 -8.42 29.51 0.45
CA VAL A 148 -9.46 29.62 1.47
C VAL A 148 -10.69 28.82 1.05
N LEU A 149 -11.35 28.20 2.02
CA LEU A 149 -12.71 27.67 1.84
C LEU A 149 -13.66 28.86 1.70
N LEU A 150 -14.27 29.02 0.52
CA LEU A 150 -14.94 30.26 0.14
C LEU A 150 -16.21 30.55 0.94
N ASN A 151 -17.11 29.59 1.03
CA ASN A 151 -18.36 29.72 1.73
C ASN A 151 -18.13 29.60 3.25
N ALA A 152 -18.55 30.59 4.03
CA ALA A 152 -18.33 30.62 5.48
C ALA A 152 -19.04 29.47 6.20
N TYR A 153 -20.24 29.10 5.75
CA TYR A 153 -20.98 27.97 6.34
C TYR A 153 -20.29 26.63 6.08
N ASP A 154 -19.87 26.41 4.84
CA ASP A 154 -19.08 25.24 4.47
C ASP A 154 -17.77 25.17 5.26
N ALA A 155 -17.00 26.26 5.28
CA ALA A 155 -15.73 26.37 5.99
C ALA A 155 -15.84 26.09 7.49
N GLY A 156 -16.92 26.56 8.13
CA GLY A 156 -17.15 26.40 9.57
C GLY A 156 -17.75 25.05 9.95
N GLN A 157 -18.46 24.38 9.06
CA GLN A 157 -19.23 23.16 9.36
C GLN A 157 -18.84 21.97 8.47
N ILE A 158 -19.21 22.00 7.20
CA ILE A 158 -19.15 20.81 6.34
C ILE A 158 -17.71 20.41 6.04
N ALA A 159 -16.94 21.31 5.44
CA ALA A 159 -15.54 21.05 5.09
C ALA A 159 -14.64 20.78 6.32
N THR A 160 -15.06 21.16 7.52
CA THR A 160 -14.34 20.82 8.74
C THR A 160 -14.54 19.35 9.11
N GLU A 161 -15.73 18.82 8.95
CA GLU A 161 -16.03 17.42 9.15
C GLU A 161 -15.39 16.56 8.06
N ASP A 162 -15.49 16.99 6.79
CA ASP A 162 -14.84 16.35 5.65
C ASP A 162 -13.33 16.19 5.82
N ALA A 163 -12.67 17.14 6.50
CA ALA A 163 -11.24 17.05 6.78
C ALA A 163 -10.87 15.81 7.60
N PHE A 164 -11.63 15.53 8.67
CA PHE A 164 -11.42 14.35 9.51
C PHE A 164 -11.79 13.05 8.75
N LEU A 165 -12.91 13.07 8.03
CA LEU A 165 -13.35 11.94 7.23
C LEU A 165 -12.32 11.58 6.15
N SER A 166 -11.90 12.55 5.36
CA SER A 166 -10.98 12.32 4.23
C SER A 166 -9.65 11.74 4.69
N VAL A 167 -9.05 12.29 5.75
CA VAL A 167 -7.74 11.82 6.23
C VAL A 167 -7.83 10.45 6.92
N SER A 168 -8.95 10.11 7.54
CA SER A 168 -9.13 8.78 8.12
C SER A 168 -9.41 7.74 7.04
N GLN A 169 -10.32 8.02 6.09
CA GLN A 169 -10.70 7.07 5.06
C GLN A 169 -9.57 6.76 4.06
N VAL A 170 -8.66 7.72 3.80
CA VAL A 170 -7.53 7.47 2.91
C VAL A 170 -6.52 6.46 3.46
N LEU A 171 -6.55 6.15 4.77
CA LEU A 171 -5.72 5.12 5.39
C LEU A 171 -6.23 3.68 5.12
N VAL A 172 -7.49 3.51 4.70
CA VAL A 172 -8.10 2.19 4.49
C VAL A 172 -7.36 1.39 3.43
N ALA A 173 -7.13 1.97 2.25
CA ALA A 173 -6.50 1.25 1.14
C ALA A 173 -5.05 0.80 1.46
N PRO A 174 -4.16 1.64 2.03
CA PRO A 174 -2.84 1.20 2.47
C PRO A 174 -2.88 0.01 3.45
N MET A 175 -3.79 0.01 4.43
CA MET A 175 -3.93 -1.10 5.38
C MET A 175 -4.39 -2.39 4.70
N LEU A 176 -5.30 -2.30 3.73
CA LEU A 176 -5.75 -3.47 2.96
C LEU A 176 -4.64 -3.99 2.04
N HIS A 177 -3.88 -3.12 1.36
CA HIS A 177 -2.84 -3.51 0.43
C HIS A 177 -1.64 -4.15 1.14
N LEU A 178 -1.21 -3.60 2.28
CA LEU A 178 -0.20 -4.27 3.09
C LEU A 178 -0.70 -5.63 3.61
N GLY A 179 -1.99 -5.73 3.96
CA GLY A 179 -2.64 -6.99 4.35
C GLY A 179 -2.60 -8.03 3.25
N HIS A 180 -2.86 -7.66 1.99
CA HIS A 180 -2.70 -8.55 0.82
C HIS A 180 -1.26 -9.04 0.67
N PHE A 181 -0.27 -8.16 0.77
CA PHE A 181 1.14 -8.54 0.72
C PHE A 181 1.51 -9.53 1.83
N LEU A 182 1.09 -9.25 3.07
CA LEU A 182 1.31 -10.16 4.20
C LEU A 182 0.65 -11.52 3.97
N GLN A 183 -0.55 -11.55 3.39
CA GLN A 183 -1.25 -12.80 3.09
C GLN A 183 -0.53 -13.64 2.03
N ASP A 184 0.06 -13.02 1.00
CA ASP A 184 0.87 -13.71 0.01
C ASP A 184 2.08 -14.39 0.67
N ILE A 185 2.78 -13.68 1.57
CA ILE A 185 3.88 -14.27 2.34
C ILE A 185 3.37 -15.40 3.24
N MET A 186 2.27 -15.21 3.96
CA MET A 186 1.72 -16.20 4.88
C MET A 186 1.28 -17.47 4.15
N THR A 187 0.78 -17.36 2.93
CA THR A 187 0.37 -18.51 2.10
C THR A 187 1.57 -19.43 1.82
N GLN A 188 2.69 -18.87 1.38
CA GLN A 188 3.90 -19.67 1.17
C GLN A 188 4.55 -20.11 2.49
N TYR A 189 4.49 -19.28 3.55
CA TYR A 189 5.03 -19.62 4.86
C TYR A 189 4.29 -20.80 5.53
N ALA A 190 3.03 -21.03 5.16
CA ALA A 190 2.23 -22.17 5.62
C ALA A 190 2.65 -23.50 4.98
N GLN A 191 3.50 -23.50 3.94
CA GLN A 191 4.04 -24.70 3.35
C GLN A 191 5.01 -25.42 4.34
N SER A 192 5.21 -26.72 4.16
CA SER A 192 6.09 -27.51 5.03
C SER A 192 7.53 -26.99 5.06
N ARG A 193 8.00 -26.41 3.96
CA ARG A 193 9.33 -25.81 3.80
C ARG A 193 9.16 -24.47 3.06
N PRO A 194 8.96 -23.34 3.78
CA PRO A 194 8.80 -22.03 3.16
C PRO A 194 10.08 -21.58 2.46
N TRP A 195 9.93 -20.82 1.39
CA TRP A 195 11.03 -20.20 0.64
C TRP A 195 11.18 -18.69 0.91
N ILE A 196 10.18 -18.02 1.53
CA ILE A 196 10.38 -16.71 2.18
C ILE A 196 10.61 -16.94 3.67
N LEU A 197 11.73 -16.44 4.17
CA LEU A 197 12.09 -16.57 5.57
C LEU A 197 11.92 -15.22 6.27
N VAL A 198 11.22 -15.26 7.40
CA VAL A 198 10.98 -14.08 8.25
C VAL A 198 11.96 -14.14 9.41
N SER A 199 12.71 -13.06 9.64
CA SER A 199 13.75 -13.01 10.69
C SER A 199 13.18 -12.95 12.10
N SER A 200 12.01 -12.33 12.28
CA SER A 200 11.33 -12.21 13.58
C SER A 200 10.30 -13.33 13.75
N THR A 201 10.72 -14.41 14.40
CA THR A 201 9.84 -15.55 14.71
C THR A 201 9.85 -15.83 16.19
N TYR A 202 8.78 -16.46 16.70
CA TYR A 202 8.76 -16.99 18.05
C TYR A 202 8.53 -18.51 18.05
N ALA A 203 9.18 -19.19 19.01
CA ALA A 203 9.08 -20.63 19.17
C ALA A 203 7.73 -21.04 19.77
N SER A 204 7.23 -22.20 19.37
CA SER A 204 6.13 -22.85 20.08
C SER A 204 6.58 -23.37 21.43
N SER A 205 5.76 -23.22 22.46
CA SER A 205 6.03 -23.79 23.80
C SER A 205 5.95 -25.33 23.84
N ALA A 206 5.26 -25.94 22.88
CA ALA A 206 5.02 -27.38 22.81
C ALA A 206 5.75 -28.10 21.68
N MET A 207 6.02 -27.36 20.55
CA MET A 207 6.58 -27.94 19.32
C MET A 207 7.94 -27.32 19.02
N PRO A 208 9.06 -27.98 19.29
CA PRO A 208 10.40 -27.39 19.19
C PRO A 208 10.78 -26.89 17.78
N GLN A 209 10.26 -27.54 16.73
CA GLN A 209 10.52 -27.20 15.34
C GLN A 209 9.69 -26.00 14.82
N LYS A 210 8.58 -25.66 15.50
CA LYS A 210 7.65 -24.64 15.03
C LYS A 210 8.18 -23.25 15.26
N ARG A 211 8.26 -22.47 14.20
CA ARG A 211 8.62 -21.03 14.20
C ARG A 211 7.45 -20.24 13.66
N ASN A 212 6.82 -19.43 14.50
CA ASN A 212 5.69 -18.61 14.12
C ASN A 212 6.18 -17.25 13.57
N PRO A 213 5.64 -16.74 12.46
CA PRO A 213 6.02 -15.44 11.89
C PRO A 213 5.35 -14.30 12.67
N GLY A 214 5.80 -14.06 13.91
CA GLY A 214 5.16 -13.15 14.87
C GLY A 214 4.98 -11.75 14.32
N SER A 215 6.01 -11.18 13.69
CA SER A 215 5.95 -9.84 13.13
C SER A 215 4.85 -9.68 12.06
N LEU A 216 4.63 -10.71 11.21
CA LEU A 216 3.57 -10.64 10.19
C LEU A 216 2.18 -10.69 10.83
N ILE A 217 2.03 -11.52 11.88
CA ILE A 217 0.77 -11.66 12.63
C ILE A 217 0.43 -10.34 13.34
N ASP A 218 1.42 -9.74 14.00
CA ASP A 218 1.24 -8.48 14.74
C ASP A 218 0.86 -7.34 13.80
N ILE A 219 1.60 -7.13 12.70
CA ILE A 219 1.29 -6.09 11.71
C ILE A 219 -0.13 -6.27 11.14
N ARG A 220 -0.53 -7.51 10.81
CA ARG A 220 -1.89 -7.78 10.33
C ARG A 220 -2.95 -7.44 11.37
N ARG A 221 -2.71 -7.77 12.66
CA ARG A 221 -3.63 -7.45 13.75
C ARG A 221 -3.75 -5.94 13.91
N ASP A 222 -2.63 -5.24 13.95
CA ASP A 222 -2.58 -3.80 14.20
C ASP A 222 -3.16 -3.01 13.00
N ALA A 223 -2.95 -3.46 11.75
CA ALA A 223 -3.64 -2.94 10.58
C ALA A 223 -5.17 -3.12 10.66
N SER A 224 -5.65 -4.23 11.23
CA SER A 224 -7.09 -4.44 11.47
C SER A 224 -7.65 -3.49 12.53
N GLN A 225 -6.83 -3.12 13.53
CA GLN A 225 -7.18 -2.11 14.51
C GLN A 225 -7.36 -0.74 13.84
N VAL A 226 -6.39 -0.30 13.02
CA VAL A 226 -6.48 0.94 12.25
C VAL A 226 -7.75 0.97 11.37
N LEU A 227 -8.08 -0.14 10.69
CA LEU A 227 -9.32 -0.24 9.90
C LEU A 227 -10.57 -0.07 10.76
N SER A 228 -10.59 -0.58 11.99
CA SER A 228 -11.69 -0.40 12.93
C SER A 228 -11.82 1.07 13.36
N GLU A 229 -10.72 1.73 13.61
CA GLU A 229 -10.66 3.15 14.00
C GLU A 229 -11.14 4.08 12.88
N THR A 230 -10.78 3.80 11.62
CA THR A 230 -11.32 4.56 10.47
C THR A 230 -12.83 4.48 10.38
N GLN A 231 -13.44 3.35 10.72
CA GLN A 231 -14.89 3.22 10.77
C GLN A 231 -15.50 4.00 11.94
N SER A 232 -14.82 4.06 13.07
CA SER A 232 -15.25 4.86 14.22
C SER A 232 -15.36 6.34 13.85
N GLU A 233 -14.45 6.87 13.02
CA GLU A 233 -14.53 8.26 12.53
C GLU A 233 -15.83 8.52 11.74
N VAL A 234 -16.23 7.60 10.87
CA VAL A 234 -17.49 7.71 10.12
C VAL A 234 -18.69 7.86 11.06
N TRP A 235 -18.76 7.01 12.09
CA TRP A 235 -19.86 7.04 13.05
C TRP A 235 -19.87 8.32 13.90
N ARG A 236 -18.72 8.87 14.27
CA ARG A 236 -18.61 10.12 15.05
C ARG A 236 -19.03 11.35 14.24
N LEU A 237 -18.84 11.34 12.92
CA LEU A 237 -19.18 12.45 12.04
C LEU A 237 -20.63 12.39 11.53
N HIS A 238 -21.34 11.31 11.78
CA HIS A 238 -22.70 11.13 11.29
C HIS A 238 -23.72 11.99 12.04
N ASN A 239 -24.55 12.76 11.30
CA ASN A 239 -25.65 13.55 11.81
C ASN A 239 -25.27 14.62 12.86
N LEU A 240 -24.11 15.24 12.73
CA LEU A 240 -23.72 16.35 13.59
C LEU A 240 -24.53 17.61 13.29
N MET A 241 -25.05 18.25 14.35
CA MET A 241 -25.65 19.57 14.21
C MET A 241 -24.57 20.65 14.03
N PRO A 242 -24.86 21.77 13.31
CA PRO A 242 -23.91 22.86 13.16
C PRO A 242 -23.39 23.35 14.53
N GLY A 243 -22.05 23.43 14.62
CA GLY A 243 -21.37 23.84 15.85
C GLY A 243 -21.07 22.72 16.84
N MET A 244 -21.52 21.50 16.65
CA MET A 244 -21.13 20.36 17.49
C MET A 244 -19.64 20.04 17.34
N TYR A 245 -19.04 19.55 18.41
CA TYR A 245 -17.59 19.36 18.50
C TYR A 245 -17.17 17.90 18.64
N ASP A 246 -18.05 17.03 19.10
CA ASP A 246 -17.78 15.63 19.42
C ASP A 246 -17.22 14.80 18.25
N GLY A 247 -17.62 15.10 17.02
CA GLY A 247 -17.07 14.49 15.81
C GLY A 247 -15.69 15.01 15.40
N LYS A 248 -15.19 16.07 16.03
CA LYS A 248 -13.96 16.78 15.66
C LYS A 248 -12.87 16.66 16.73
N ASP A 249 -12.76 15.49 17.33
CA ASP A 249 -11.76 15.23 18.36
C ASP A 249 -10.40 14.86 17.74
N LEU A 250 -9.51 15.85 17.68
CA LEU A 250 -8.16 15.70 17.14
C LEU A 250 -7.31 14.67 17.92
N ALA A 251 -7.60 14.42 19.20
CA ALA A 251 -6.85 13.44 19.98
C ALA A 251 -7.12 12.02 19.47
N ILE A 252 -8.39 11.68 19.20
CA ILE A 252 -8.79 10.37 18.70
C ILE A 252 -8.22 10.14 17.27
N THR A 253 -8.36 11.14 16.40
CA THR A 253 -7.80 11.06 15.04
C THR A 253 -6.26 11.02 15.07
N GLY A 254 -5.64 11.68 16.06
CA GLY A 254 -4.21 11.62 16.31
C GLY A 254 -3.74 10.23 16.73
N GLU A 255 -4.49 9.53 17.57
CA GLU A 255 -4.23 8.13 17.95
C GLU A 255 -4.33 7.21 16.72
N LEU A 256 -5.37 7.34 15.90
CA LEU A 256 -5.50 6.64 14.63
C LEU A 256 -4.27 6.81 13.73
N PHE A 257 -3.77 8.05 13.57
CA PHE A 257 -2.57 8.30 12.76
C PHE A 257 -1.30 7.72 13.39
N GLU A 258 -1.17 7.77 14.72
CA GLU A 258 -0.04 7.16 15.40
C GLU A 258 -0.01 5.64 15.17
N ASP A 259 -1.15 4.96 15.32
CA ASP A 259 -1.28 3.53 15.08
C ASP A 259 -1.02 3.17 13.61
N ALA A 260 -1.55 3.95 12.67
CA ALA A 260 -1.27 3.75 11.25
C ALA A 260 0.22 3.93 10.91
N CYS A 261 0.88 4.93 11.50
CA CYS A 261 2.32 5.16 11.36
C CYS A 261 3.14 4.01 11.93
N GLN A 262 2.78 3.47 13.10
CA GLN A 262 3.44 2.33 13.71
C GLN A 262 3.33 1.07 12.84
N VAL A 263 2.14 0.81 12.28
CA VAL A 263 1.91 -0.30 11.35
C VAL A 263 2.80 -0.16 10.11
N MET A 264 2.84 1.02 9.50
CA MET A 264 3.62 1.26 8.27
C MET A 264 5.13 1.17 8.51
N ASP A 265 5.64 1.69 9.63
CA ASP A 265 7.03 1.57 10.04
C ASP A 265 7.43 0.10 10.31
N ALA A 266 6.60 -0.63 11.04
CA ALA A 266 6.80 -2.05 11.30
C ALA A 266 6.81 -2.86 10.00
N PHE A 267 5.89 -2.56 9.06
CA PHE A 267 5.85 -3.18 7.75
C PHE A 267 7.13 -2.93 6.95
N GLY A 268 7.60 -1.69 6.87
CA GLY A 268 8.84 -1.35 6.18
C GLY A 268 10.06 -2.07 6.77
N LYS A 269 10.14 -2.22 8.09
CA LYS A 269 11.20 -2.97 8.78
C LYS A 269 11.15 -4.47 8.47
N VAL A 270 9.97 -5.05 8.43
CA VAL A 270 9.82 -6.48 8.07
C VAL A 270 10.23 -6.71 6.64
N LEU A 271 9.82 -5.86 5.68
CA LEU A 271 10.23 -5.95 4.28
C LEU A 271 11.77 -5.98 4.14
N ALA A 272 12.45 -5.08 4.82
CA ALA A 272 13.92 -5.01 4.78
C ALA A 272 14.61 -6.29 5.27
N LEU A 273 13.97 -7.04 6.16
CA LEU A 273 14.53 -8.23 6.81
C LEU A 273 14.11 -9.56 6.16
N LEU A 274 13.23 -9.55 5.15
CA LEU A 274 12.86 -10.76 4.41
C LEU A 274 14.07 -11.39 3.73
N LYS A 275 14.16 -12.72 3.80
CA LYS A 275 15.17 -13.52 3.09
C LYS A 275 14.48 -14.48 2.16
N ILE A 276 15.00 -14.60 0.94
CA ILE A 276 14.44 -15.45 -0.10
C ILE A 276 15.38 -16.62 -0.34
N ASP A 277 14.86 -17.83 -0.23
CA ASP A 277 15.54 -19.07 -0.63
C ASP A 277 15.12 -19.43 -2.05
N ALA A 278 15.84 -18.88 -3.04
CA ALA A 278 15.56 -19.10 -4.46
C ALA A 278 15.65 -20.57 -4.86
N SER A 279 16.58 -21.33 -4.25
CA SER A 279 16.75 -22.76 -4.53
C SER A 279 15.55 -23.56 -4.07
N ARG A 280 15.03 -23.23 -2.90
CA ARG A 280 13.82 -23.88 -2.36
C ARG A 280 12.56 -23.52 -3.16
N ALA A 281 12.43 -22.29 -3.62
CA ALA A 281 11.31 -21.89 -4.50
C ALA A 281 11.31 -22.68 -5.81
N LEU A 282 12.48 -22.82 -6.41
CA LEU A 282 12.64 -23.61 -7.64
C LEU A 282 12.45 -25.12 -7.39
N GLU A 283 12.89 -25.66 -6.25
CA GLU A 283 12.62 -27.02 -5.83
C GLU A 283 11.11 -27.29 -5.75
N GLU A 284 10.35 -26.36 -5.16
CA GLU A 284 8.89 -26.48 -5.07
C GLU A 284 8.22 -26.53 -6.44
N LEU A 285 8.60 -25.63 -7.34
CA LEU A 285 8.10 -25.64 -8.73
C LEU A 285 8.39 -26.95 -9.47
N ASN A 286 9.55 -27.56 -9.21
CA ASN A 286 9.98 -28.80 -9.85
C ASN A 286 9.48 -30.07 -9.13
N SER A 287 8.87 -29.94 -7.95
CA SER A 287 8.34 -31.07 -7.18
C SER A 287 6.92 -31.46 -7.55
N ASP A 288 6.18 -30.56 -8.21
CA ASP A 288 4.82 -30.80 -8.69
C ASP A 288 4.67 -30.29 -10.14
N TRP A 289 3.52 -30.49 -10.72
CA TRP A 289 3.20 -30.26 -12.14
C TRP A 289 2.64 -28.85 -12.40
N THR A 290 3.15 -27.84 -11.69
CA THR A 290 2.73 -26.42 -11.83
C THR A 290 2.93 -25.85 -13.23
N ALA A 291 3.84 -26.43 -14.01
CA ALA A 291 4.15 -26.06 -15.39
C ALA A 291 3.27 -26.76 -16.44
N SER A 292 2.39 -27.68 -16.04
CA SER A 292 1.67 -28.57 -16.99
C SER A 292 0.73 -27.86 -17.95
N GLN A 293 0.20 -26.69 -17.59
CA GLN A 293 -0.63 -25.88 -18.49
C GLN A 293 0.13 -25.46 -19.75
N GLU A 294 1.43 -25.18 -19.64
CA GLU A 294 2.26 -24.76 -20.80
C GLU A 294 2.28 -25.80 -21.92
N LEU A 295 2.13 -27.09 -21.59
CA LEU A 295 2.01 -28.15 -22.61
C LEU A 295 0.78 -27.93 -23.50
N ALA A 296 -0.38 -27.62 -22.93
CA ALA A 296 -1.58 -27.33 -23.70
C ALA A 296 -1.41 -26.07 -24.57
N ASP A 297 -0.80 -25.04 -24.01
CA ASP A 297 -0.53 -23.80 -24.73
C ASP A 297 0.44 -23.96 -25.87
N ILE A 298 1.55 -24.71 -25.70
CA ILE A 298 2.54 -24.98 -26.75
C ILE A 298 1.94 -25.86 -27.85
N LEU A 299 1.18 -26.90 -27.51
CA LEU A 299 0.52 -27.73 -28.48
C LEU A 299 -0.43 -26.94 -29.37
N MET A 300 -1.16 -26.00 -28.82
CA MET A 300 -2.02 -25.09 -29.58
C MET A 300 -1.22 -24.10 -30.42
N ARG A 301 -0.24 -23.41 -29.84
CA ARG A 301 0.53 -22.34 -30.49
C ARG A 301 1.40 -22.85 -31.65
N ARG A 302 2.03 -24.01 -31.51
CA ARG A 302 3.01 -24.53 -32.49
C ARG A 302 2.43 -25.53 -33.45
N PHE A 303 1.39 -26.28 -33.06
CA PHE A 303 0.86 -27.40 -33.84
C PHE A 303 -0.63 -27.26 -34.14
N ALA A 304 -1.26 -26.14 -33.78
CA ALA A 304 -2.68 -25.87 -33.98
C ALA A 304 -3.62 -26.93 -33.35
N ILE A 305 -3.14 -27.67 -32.35
CA ILE A 305 -3.94 -28.67 -31.65
C ILE A 305 -4.92 -27.95 -30.74
N PRO A 306 -6.23 -28.25 -30.80
CA PRO A 306 -7.22 -27.57 -29.95
C PRO A 306 -6.84 -27.60 -28.47
N PHE A 307 -6.96 -26.49 -27.79
CA PHE A 307 -6.55 -26.34 -26.37
C PHE A 307 -7.13 -27.45 -25.49
N ARG A 308 -8.38 -27.83 -25.70
CA ARG A 308 -9.04 -28.89 -24.93
C ARG A 308 -8.37 -30.24 -25.04
N ILE A 309 -7.84 -30.56 -26.19
CA ILE A 309 -7.06 -31.83 -26.42
C ILE A 309 -5.73 -31.72 -25.67
N GLY A 310 -5.01 -30.61 -25.83
CA GLY A 310 -3.77 -30.35 -25.08
C GLY A 310 -3.97 -30.38 -23.56
N HIS A 311 -5.07 -29.81 -23.07
CA HIS A 311 -5.42 -29.82 -21.64
C HIS A 311 -5.76 -31.26 -21.15
N ARG A 312 -6.52 -32.06 -21.95
CA ARG A 312 -6.80 -33.47 -21.61
C ARG A 312 -5.51 -34.28 -21.55
N PHE A 313 -4.60 -34.01 -22.47
CA PHE A 313 -3.27 -34.66 -22.45
C PHE A 313 -2.49 -34.29 -21.18
N ALA A 314 -2.36 -32.99 -20.87
CA ALA A 314 -1.68 -32.52 -19.65
C ALA A 314 -2.29 -33.12 -18.39
N SER A 315 -3.62 -33.21 -18.32
CA SER A 315 -4.35 -33.82 -17.18
C SER A 315 -4.05 -35.33 -17.06
N SER A 316 -4.05 -36.04 -18.16
CA SER A 316 -3.72 -37.49 -18.18
C SER A 316 -2.26 -37.73 -17.78
N LEU A 317 -1.35 -36.88 -18.26
CA LEU A 317 0.07 -36.92 -17.93
C LEU A 317 0.29 -36.69 -16.42
N VAL A 318 -0.34 -35.66 -15.86
CA VAL A 318 -0.27 -35.35 -14.40
C VAL A 318 -0.82 -36.52 -13.59
N SER A 319 -1.96 -37.09 -13.98
CA SER A 319 -2.58 -38.21 -13.28
C SER A 319 -1.68 -39.45 -13.32
N PHE A 320 -1.11 -39.78 -14.48
CA PHE A 320 -0.16 -40.88 -14.64
C PHE A 320 1.10 -40.67 -13.79
N ALA A 321 1.66 -39.45 -13.87
CA ALA A 321 2.86 -39.10 -13.14
C ALA A 321 2.68 -39.21 -11.61
N ARG A 322 1.57 -38.68 -11.08
CA ARG A 322 1.24 -38.75 -9.64
C ARG A 322 1.04 -40.20 -9.19
N THR A 323 0.36 -41.05 -9.96
CA THR A 323 0.18 -42.46 -9.63
C THR A 323 1.52 -43.21 -9.59
N ASN A 324 2.46 -42.84 -10.44
CA ASN A 324 3.78 -43.50 -10.54
C ASN A 324 4.89 -42.72 -9.78
N GLN A 325 4.54 -41.68 -9.03
CA GLN A 325 5.47 -40.83 -8.24
C GLN A 325 6.56 -40.16 -9.10
N PHE A 326 6.21 -39.80 -10.35
CA PHE A 326 7.09 -39.04 -11.22
C PHE A 326 6.91 -37.53 -10.99
N THR A 327 8.01 -36.81 -11.08
CA THR A 327 8.08 -35.35 -11.15
C THR A 327 8.35 -34.89 -12.57
N PRO A 328 8.21 -33.61 -12.92
CA PRO A 328 8.60 -33.09 -14.23
C PRO A 328 10.06 -33.37 -14.62
N LYS A 329 10.94 -33.62 -13.64
CA LYS A 329 12.38 -33.87 -13.88
C LYS A 329 12.73 -35.34 -14.12
N ASN A 330 11.92 -36.29 -13.69
CA ASN A 330 12.26 -37.71 -13.76
C ASN A 330 11.27 -38.55 -14.57
N ILE A 331 10.26 -37.96 -15.19
CA ILE A 331 9.36 -38.66 -16.09
C ILE A 331 10.11 -39.10 -17.35
N ARG A 332 9.81 -40.29 -17.86
CA ARG A 332 10.42 -40.81 -19.07
C ARG A 332 9.65 -40.31 -20.29
N TYR A 333 10.37 -39.81 -21.28
CA TYR A 333 9.77 -39.27 -22.51
C TYR A 333 8.99 -40.34 -23.29
N GLU A 334 9.42 -41.62 -23.22
CA GLU A 334 8.75 -42.76 -23.81
C GLU A 334 7.32 -42.98 -23.26
N ASP A 335 7.15 -42.76 -21.94
CA ASP A 335 5.83 -42.85 -21.30
C ASP A 335 4.93 -41.73 -21.80
N VAL A 336 5.49 -40.51 -21.96
CA VAL A 336 4.78 -39.37 -22.52
C VAL A 336 4.25 -39.61 -23.91
N CYS A 337 5.10 -40.21 -24.79
CA CYS A 337 4.72 -40.59 -26.15
C CYS A 337 3.60 -41.64 -26.14
N THR A 338 3.66 -42.61 -25.23
CA THR A 338 2.64 -43.65 -25.09
C THR A 338 1.29 -43.03 -24.66
N LEU A 339 1.29 -42.18 -23.67
CA LEU A 339 0.09 -41.47 -23.22
C LEU A 339 -0.54 -40.60 -24.31
N TRP A 340 0.30 -39.93 -25.11
CA TRP A 340 -0.19 -39.16 -26.25
C TRP A 340 -0.83 -40.07 -27.31
N TYR A 341 -0.18 -41.20 -27.68
CA TYR A 341 -0.71 -42.11 -28.62
C TYR A 341 -2.09 -42.67 -28.24
N GLU A 342 -2.25 -43.03 -26.95
CA GLU A 342 -3.52 -43.53 -26.42
C GLU A 342 -4.62 -42.41 -26.43
N LEU A 343 -4.26 -41.19 -26.14
CA LEU A 343 -5.18 -40.05 -26.22
C LEU A 343 -5.57 -39.76 -27.66
N ALA A 344 -4.59 -39.69 -28.58
CA ALA A 344 -4.84 -39.39 -29.99
C ALA A 344 -5.78 -40.42 -30.62
N ALA A 345 -5.62 -41.72 -30.30
CA ALA A 345 -6.51 -42.74 -30.75
C ALA A 345 -7.97 -42.58 -30.28
N LYS A 346 -8.18 -42.04 -29.09
CA LYS A 346 -9.53 -41.74 -28.56
C LYS A 346 -10.15 -40.49 -29.17
N GLU A 347 -9.34 -39.47 -29.44
CA GLU A 347 -9.78 -38.17 -29.96
C GLU A 347 -9.95 -38.14 -31.48
N GLN A 348 -9.44 -39.14 -32.22
CA GLN A 348 -9.53 -39.19 -33.69
C GLN A 348 -10.99 -39.14 -34.23
N ALA A 349 -11.97 -39.52 -33.43
CA ALA A 349 -13.37 -39.41 -33.81
C ALA A 349 -13.85 -37.94 -33.88
N GLU A 350 -13.33 -37.09 -33.00
CA GLU A 350 -13.67 -35.64 -32.92
C GLU A 350 -12.68 -34.81 -33.75
N GLU A 351 -11.41 -35.24 -33.87
CA GLU A 351 -10.34 -34.52 -34.55
C GLU A 351 -9.57 -35.48 -35.48
N PRO A 352 -10.08 -35.80 -36.69
CA PRO A 352 -9.49 -36.81 -37.61
C PRO A 352 -8.08 -36.46 -38.08
N GLY A 353 -7.64 -35.18 -37.97
CA GLY A 353 -6.30 -34.73 -38.35
C GLY A 353 -5.25 -34.84 -37.24
N LEU A 354 -5.62 -35.33 -36.05
CA LEU A 354 -4.69 -35.43 -34.94
C LEU A 354 -3.63 -36.51 -35.20
N ALA A 355 -2.35 -36.08 -35.20
CA ALA A 355 -1.23 -37.01 -35.42
C ALA A 355 -1.07 -38.00 -34.27
N ALA A 356 -0.87 -39.27 -34.57
CA ALA A 356 -0.65 -40.32 -33.58
C ALA A 356 0.71 -40.17 -32.86
N ALA A 357 1.70 -39.56 -33.49
CA ALA A 357 2.99 -39.29 -32.88
C ALA A 357 2.93 -38.01 -32.05
N PHE A 358 3.56 -38.02 -30.86
CA PHE A 358 3.65 -36.84 -30.02
C PHE A 358 4.47 -35.75 -30.74
N PRO A 359 3.92 -34.52 -30.89
CA PRO A 359 4.51 -33.53 -31.78
C PRO A 359 5.74 -32.80 -31.23
N LEU A 360 5.93 -32.78 -29.89
CA LEU A 360 7.11 -32.18 -29.29
C LEU A 360 8.28 -33.17 -29.26
N SER A 361 9.48 -32.69 -29.60
CA SER A 361 10.71 -33.45 -29.34
C SER A 361 10.96 -33.58 -27.84
N LYS A 362 11.84 -34.50 -27.44
CA LYS A 362 12.22 -34.69 -26.03
C LYS A 362 12.67 -33.40 -25.37
N ASP A 363 13.58 -32.65 -26.02
CA ASP A 363 14.10 -31.40 -25.48
C ASP A 363 13.02 -30.30 -25.37
N ALA A 364 12.16 -30.19 -26.39
CA ALA A 364 11.05 -29.27 -26.39
C ALA A 364 10.01 -29.58 -25.30
N PHE A 365 9.77 -30.87 -25.03
CA PHE A 365 8.88 -31.29 -23.95
C PHE A 365 9.44 -30.92 -22.59
N PHE A 366 10.71 -31.19 -22.29
CA PHE A 366 11.30 -30.83 -21.01
C PHE A 366 11.45 -29.31 -20.84
N ALA A 367 11.75 -28.59 -21.93
CA ALA A 367 11.74 -27.11 -21.90
C ALA A 367 10.35 -26.56 -21.55
N ALA A 368 9.26 -27.14 -22.06
CA ALA A 368 7.90 -26.76 -21.75
C ALA A 368 7.50 -27.00 -20.27
N LEU A 369 8.27 -27.81 -19.55
CA LEU A 369 8.07 -28.06 -18.11
C LEU A 369 9.08 -27.33 -17.23
N ASP A 370 10.06 -26.64 -17.83
CA ASP A 370 11.04 -25.88 -17.06
C ASP A 370 10.48 -24.52 -16.63
N PRO A 371 10.36 -24.25 -15.31
CA PRO A 371 9.85 -22.99 -14.79
C PRO A 371 10.60 -21.75 -15.30
N LEU A 372 11.93 -21.84 -15.47
CA LEU A 372 12.76 -20.74 -15.95
C LEU A 372 12.44 -20.43 -17.43
N HIS A 373 12.36 -21.46 -18.25
CA HIS A 373 12.01 -21.35 -19.67
C HIS A 373 10.60 -20.76 -19.82
N ILE A 374 9.62 -21.25 -19.07
CA ILE A 374 8.23 -20.77 -19.14
C ILE A 374 8.15 -19.27 -18.88
N VAL A 375 8.82 -18.78 -17.83
CA VAL A 375 8.80 -17.35 -17.49
C VAL A 375 9.52 -16.52 -18.56
N SER A 376 10.63 -17.01 -19.14
CA SER A 376 11.37 -16.30 -20.19
C SER A 376 10.59 -16.17 -21.50
N GLU A 377 9.76 -17.18 -21.84
CA GLU A 377 8.97 -17.21 -23.07
C GLU A 377 7.64 -16.45 -23.02
N ARG A 378 7.30 -15.84 -21.90
CA ARG A 378 6.10 -14.99 -21.80
C ARG A 378 6.25 -13.76 -22.70
N GLN A 379 5.14 -13.36 -23.37
CA GLN A 379 5.12 -12.26 -24.35
C GLN A 379 4.07 -11.20 -24.02
N THR A 380 3.28 -11.44 -22.98
CA THR A 380 2.22 -10.50 -22.58
C THR A 380 2.83 -9.22 -22.04
N GLU A 381 2.32 -8.06 -22.47
CA GLU A 381 2.64 -6.78 -21.83
C GLU A 381 2.31 -6.85 -20.34
N GLY A 382 3.26 -6.40 -19.50
CA GLY A 382 3.13 -6.50 -18.04
C GLY A 382 3.32 -7.90 -17.50
N GLY A 383 3.83 -8.85 -18.29
CA GLY A 383 4.11 -10.22 -17.86
C GLY A 383 5.43 -10.38 -17.11
N PRO A 384 5.76 -11.61 -16.66
CA PRO A 384 6.93 -11.87 -15.81
C PRO A 384 8.27 -11.99 -16.57
N GLN A 385 8.31 -11.90 -17.90
CA GLN A 385 9.54 -11.95 -18.69
C GLN A 385 10.48 -10.80 -18.36
N LEU A 386 11.76 -10.99 -18.60
CA LEU A 386 12.83 -10.09 -18.18
C LEU A 386 12.63 -8.64 -18.63
N THR A 387 12.28 -8.44 -19.92
CA THR A 387 12.09 -7.11 -20.49
C THR A 387 10.97 -6.31 -19.82
N GLU A 388 9.85 -6.98 -19.53
CA GLU A 388 8.72 -6.35 -18.86
C GLU A 388 9.00 -6.09 -17.38
N ARG A 389 9.65 -7.03 -16.69
CA ARG A 389 10.08 -6.80 -15.29
C ARG A 389 10.99 -5.59 -15.17
N GLN A 390 11.95 -5.45 -16.09
CA GLN A 390 12.86 -4.30 -16.08
C GLN A 390 12.09 -3.01 -16.34
N ARG A 391 11.25 -2.98 -17.37
CA ARG A 391 10.40 -1.82 -17.68
C ARG A 391 9.53 -1.40 -16.49
N LEU A 392 8.89 -2.37 -15.84
CA LEU A 392 8.04 -2.10 -14.66
C LEU A 392 8.87 -1.60 -13.47
N LEU A 393 10.07 -2.13 -13.25
CA LEU A 393 10.97 -1.67 -12.19
C LEU A 393 11.46 -0.24 -12.42
N ASP A 394 11.80 0.09 -13.68
CA ASP A 394 12.24 1.44 -14.04
C ASP A 394 11.09 2.45 -13.86
N GLN A 395 9.88 2.11 -14.28
CA GLN A 395 8.68 2.93 -14.06
C GLN A 395 8.40 3.14 -12.56
N ALA A 396 8.44 2.05 -11.77
CA ALA A 396 8.20 2.12 -10.34
C ALA A 396 9.28 2.95 -9.62
N THR A 397 10.54 2.88 -10.08
CA THR A 397 11.63 3.70 -9.54
C THR A 397 11.42 5.18 -9.84
N THR A 398 11.11 5.52 -11.09
CA THR A 398 10.82 6.90 -11.51
C THR A 398 9.64 7.48 -10.73
N GLN A 399 8.56 6.71 -10.57
CA GLN A 399 7.40 7.17 -9.80
C GLN A 399 7.74 7.33 -8.31
N TYR A 400 8.54 6.44 -7.74
CA TYR A 400 9.02 6.57 -6.37
C TYR A 400 9.81 7.87 -6.14
N GLU A 401 10.72 8.20 -7.06
CA GLU A 401 11.51 9.43 -6.98
C GLU A 401 10.63 10.68 -7.08
N ALA A 402 9.65 10.67 -7.98
CA ALA A 402 8.67 11.75 -8.10
C ALA A 402 7.83 11.94 -6.82
N ASP A 403 7.40 10.84 -6.21
CA ASP A 403 6.62 10.86 -4.97
C ASP A 403 7.45 11.38 -3.77
N CYS A 404 8.73 11.01 -3.70
CA CYS A 404 9.67 11.55 -2.71
C CYS A 404 9.88 13.06 -2.87
N GLU A 405 10.08 13.51 -4.10
CA GLU A 405 10.25 14.94 -4.39
C GLU A 405 8.98 15.75 -4.05
N TRP A 406 7.79 15.19 -4.30
CA TRP A 406 6.53 15.80 -3.92
C TRP A 406 6.43 16.01 -2.40
N VAL A 407 6.74 14.98 -1.60
CA VAL A 407 6.73 15.09 -0.12
C VAL A 407 7.74 16.12 0.36
N LYS A 408 8.97 16.06 -0.14
CA LYS A 408 10.05 17.00 0.20
C LYS A 408 9.66 18.44 -0.12
N THR A 409 9.23 18.71 -1.34
CA THR A 409 8.82 20.06 -1.78
C THR A 409 7.66 20.58 -0.94
N THR A 410 6.72 19.71 -0.57
CA THR A 410 5.59 20.07 0.30
C THR A 410 6.05 20.45 1.69
N GLN A 411 6.97 19.68 2.28
CA GLN A 411 7.54 20.00 3.60
C GLN A 411 8.37 21.29 3.59
N ASP A 412 9.24 21.45 2.59
CA ASP A 412 10.06 22.64 2.43
C ASP A 412 9.18 23.90 2.32
N LYS A 413 8.07 23.80 1.57
CA LYS A 413 7.09 24.88 1.45
C LYS A 413 6.44 25.24 2.81
N LEU A 414 6.04 24.25 3.60
CA LEU A 414 5.44 24.50 4.92
C LEU A 414 6.47 25.13 5.87
N GLN A 415 7.68 24.60 5.93
CA GLN A 415 8.77 25.14 6.76
C GLN A 415 9.13 26.57 6.37
N GLN A 416 9.19 26.87 5.07
CA GLN A 416 9.44 28.24 4.60
C GLN A 416 8.34 29.21 5.07
N ARG A 417 7.05 28.78 5.04
CA ARG A 417 5.94 29.62 5.51
C ARG A 417 5.98 29.86 7.00
N GLU A 418 6.37 28.90 7.78
CA GLU A 418 6.58 29.06 9.22
C GLU A 418 7.69 30.08 9.50
N ASN A 419 8.83 29.97 8.81
CA ASN A 419 9.93 30.91 8.93
C ASN A 419 9.52 32.34 8.50
N ASP A 420 8.79 32.46 7.38
CA ASP A 420 8.25 33.75 6.90
C ASP A 420 7.33 34.39 7.94
N LEU A 421 6.43 33.60 8.58
CA LEU A 421 5.52 34.07 9.62
C LEU A 421 6.28 34.62 10.85
N GLU A 422 7.28 33.89 11.29
CA GLU A 422 8.12 34.31 12.43
C GLU A 422 8.90 35.58 12.11
N GLN A 423 9.49 35.69 10.92
CA GLN A 423 10.20 36.90 10.47
C GLN A 423 9.27 38.12 10.44
N ILE A 424 8.06 37.98 9.89
CA ILE A 424 7.06 39.05 9.85
C ILE A 424 6.67 39.46 11.29
N PHE A 425 6.44 38.47 12.15
CA PHE A 425 6.10 38.77 13.57
C PHE A 425 7.22 39.55 14.29
N CYS A 426 8.47 39.10 14.13
CA CYS A 426 9.63 39.80 14.71
C CYS A 426 9.78 41.24 14.16
N SER A 427 9.56 41.44 12.87
CA SER A 427 9.62 42.77 12.23
C SER A 427 8.56 43.74 12.76
N LEU A 428 7.35 43.23 13.04
CA LEU A 428 6.26 44.04 13.64
C LEU A 428 6.60 44.46 15.07
N ILE A 429 7.21 43.59 15.88
CA ILE A 429 7.65 43.93 17.24
C ILE A 429 8.70 45.05 17.21
N LEU A 430 9.71 44.91 16.33
CA LEU A 430 10.79 45.90 16.19
C LEU A 430 10.29 47.27 15.67
N SER A 431 9.24 47.30 14.90
CA SER A 431 8.64 48.53 14.39
C SER A 431 7.72 49.23 15.39
N ALA A 432 7.29 48.55 16.46
CA ALA A 432 6.43 49.06 17.51
C ALA A 432 7.22 49.52 18.78
N SER A 433 8.50 49.17 18.84
CA SER A 433 9.46 49.65 19.86
C SER A 433 10.17 50.90 19.41
#